data_5b73df24eb53674a8ea4e2d0b4ef47b7
#
_entry.id   5b73df24eb53674a8ea4e2d0b4ef47b7
#
_cell.length_a   1.000
_cell.length_b   1.000
_cell.length_c   1.000
_cell.angle_alpha   90.00
_cell.angle_beta   90.00
_cell.angle_gamma   90.00
#
_symmetry.space_group_name_H-M   'P 1'
#
loop_
_entity.id
_entity.type
_entity.pdbx_description
1 polymer ?
#
loop_
_entity_poly.entity_id
_entity_poly.type
_entity_poly.pdbx_seq_one_letter_code
_entity_poly.pdbx_strand_id
1 'polypeptide(L)'
;KFNELNKFESLDDFEKGWTLKQVIQANAIIDKIVYDLKENGLSPFEIVLDLHKELSKIKYNRSSNIEESRVIVGVLNNKKVVCSGYSSLLKAIIDKLDDKNLKCDIIGCRFYSKDNQRIGEHTHNLIYINDEEYNIQGYYACDITADANSSTKPYDFSHCMFPVNDLLYYKNMRYSQKFYKNRRDSLIV
;
A
#
# COMPACT_ATOMS: atom_id res chain seq x y z
N LYS A 1 0.18 19.77 18.20
CA LYS A 1 1.15 18.65 18.23
C LYS A 1 0.51 17.30 18.52
N PHE A 2 -0.47 17.21 19.45
CA PHE A 2 -1.21 15.96 19.72
C PHE A 2 -2.18 15.58 18.60
N ASN A 3 -2.74 16.55 17.88
CA ASN A 3 -3.69 16.31 16.78
C ASN A 3 -3.02 15.76 15.50
N GLU A 4 -1.70 15.89 15.34
CA GLU A 4 -0.99 15.32 14.20
C GLU A 4 -0.65 13.83 14.41
N LEU A 5 -0.46 13.42 15.65
CA LEU A 5 -0.32 12.01 16.02
C LEU A 5 -1.58 11.20 15.66
N ASN A 6 -2.76 11.78 15.83
CA ASN A 6 -4.05 11.13 15.56
C ASN A 6 -4.35 10.85 14.07
N LYS A 7 -3.56 11.34 13.13
CA LYS A 7 -3.76 11.04 11.70
C LYS A 7 -3.29 9.63 11.28
N PHE A 8 -2.48 8.96 12.11
CA PHE A 8 -1.88 7.65 11.82
C PHE A 8 -2.27 6.56 12.82
N GLU A 9 -2.92 6.94 13.89
CA GLU A 9 -3.33 6.03 14.93
C GLU A 9 -4.80 5.67 14.74
N SER A 10 -5.06 4.48 14.24
CA SER A 10 -6.26 3.83 14.70
C SER A 10 -6.07 3.58 16.21
N LEU A 11 -7.08 3.78 17.03
CA LEU A 11 -7.11 3.36 18.44
C LEU A 11 -6.59 1.91 18.62
N ASP A 12 -6.73 1.08 17.60
CA ASP A 12 -6.21 -0.29 17.49
C ASP A 12 -4.69 -0.40 17.68
N ASP A 13 -3.89 0.61 17.31
CA ASP A 13 -2.43 0.54 17.44
C ASP A 13 -1.99 0.73 18.90
N PHE A 14 -2.70 1.53 19.68
CA PHE A 14 -2.49 1.65 21.14
C PHE A 14 -2.95 0.39 21.90
N GLU A 15 -4.05 -0.21 21.50
CA GLU A 15 -4.57 -1.43 22.10
C GLU A 15 -3.63 -2.63 21.88
N LYS A 16 -2.74 -2.57 20.89
CA LYS A 16 -1.76 -3.62 20.56
C LYS A 16 -0.45 -3.54 21.35
N GLY A 17 -0.32 -2.62 22.31
CA GLY A 17 0.82 -2.57 23.21
C GLY A 17 2.06 -1.87 22.66
N TRP A 18 1.94 -1.05 21.64
CA TRP A 18 3.05 -0.21 21.15
C TRP A 18 3.36 0.93 22.13
N THR A 19 4.65 1.16 22.36
CA THR A 19 5.08 2.29 23.19
C THR A 19 5.01 3.59 22.39
N LEU A 20 4.74 4.69 23.09
CA LEU A 20 4.78 6.04 22.48
C LEU A 20 6.10 6.29 21.74
N LYS A 21 7.22 5.78 22.26
CA LYS A 21 8.52 5.88 21.58
C LYS A 21 8.53 5.19 20.22
N GLN A 22 7.95 4.00 20.11
CA GLN A 22 7.87 3.26 18.83
C GLN A 22 6.97 3.98 17.82
N VAL A 23 5.87 4.55 18.27
CA VAL A 23 4.97 5.35 17.43
C VAL A 23 5.68 6.61 16.92
N ILE A 24 6.37 7.34 17.80
CA ILE A 24 7.15 8.54 17.42
C ILE A 24 8.24 8.17 16.40
N GLN A 25 8.94 7.06 16.59
CA GLN A 25 9.96 6.59 15.66
C GLN A 25 9.38 6.26 14.28
N ALA A 26 8.24 5.56 14.24
CA ALA A 26 7.57 5.23 12.99
C ALA A 26 7.13 6.50 12.24
N ASN A 27 6.54 7.47 12.94
CA ASN A 27 6.17 8.75 12.35
C ASN A 27 7.37 9.51 11.82
N ALA A 28 8.48 9.55 12.55
CA ALA A 28 9.70 10.23 12.11
C ALA A 28 10.30 9.59 10.83
N ILE A 29 10.18 8.27 10.68
CA ILE A 29 10.60 7.57 9.45
C ILE A 29 9.73 7.99 8.27
N ILE A 30 8.39 8.03 8.44
CA ILE A 30 7.48 8.49 7.39
C ILE A 30 7.73 9.96 7.04
N ASP A 31 7.94 10.83 8.05
CA ASP A 31 8.25 12.24 7.84
C ASP A 31 9.50 12.42 6.99
N LYS A 32 10.54 11.63 7.29
CA LYS A 32 11.78 11.68 6.51
C LYS A 32 11.54 11.21 5.07
N ILE A 33 10.81 10.12 4.85
CA ILE A 33 10.50 9.64 3.49
C ILE A 33 9.77 10.72 2.71
N VAL A 34 8.74 11.33 3.29
CA VAL A 34 7.94 12.39 2.65
C VAL A 34 8.80 13.61 2.35
N TYR A 35 9.67 14.00 3.28
CA TYR A 35 10.62 15.10 3.07
C TYR A 35 11.55 14.81 1.88
N ASP A 36 12.18 13.63 1.87
CA ASP A 36 13.11 13.23 0.81
C ASP A 36 12.42 13.21 -0.57
N LEU A 37 11.17 12.69 -0.65
CA LEU A 37 10.41 12.68 -1.90
C LEU A 37 10.10 14.09 -2.41
N LYS A 38 9.75 15.02 -1.52
CA LYS A 38 9.47 16.43 -1.88
C LYS A 38 10.76 17.17 -2.32
N GLU A 39 11.87 16.95 -1.65
CA GLU A 39 13.15 17.56 -2.03
C GLU A 39 13.69 17.07 -3.37
N ASN A 40 13.41 15.82 -3.73
CA ASN A 40 13.85 15.24 -5.01
C ASN A 40 13.03 15.76 -6.20
N GLY A 41 11.91 16.44 -6.00
CA GLY A 41 11.09 17.01 -7.05
C GLY A 41 10.50 15.98 -8.00
N LEU A 42 10.25 14.77 -7.52
CA LEU A 42 9.70 13.67 -8.31
C LEU A 42 8.26 13.95 -8.73
N SER A 43 7.91 13.55 -9.94
CA SER A 43 6.53 13.58 -10.42
C SER A 43 5.67 12.55 -9.67
N PRO A 44 4.33 12.66 -9.70
CA PRO A 44 3.45 11.68 -9.08
C PRO A 44 3.72 10.23 -9.49
N PHE A 45 4.03 9.98 -10.75
CA PHE A 45 4.35 8.64 -11.25
C PHE A 45 5.70 8.14 -10.71
N GLU A 46 6.72 8.98 -10.72
CA GLU A 46 8.05 8.66 -10.18
C GLU A 46 8.01 8.37 -8.69
N ILE A 47 7.19 9.13 -7.93
CA ILE A 47 6.95 8.86 -6.50
C ILE A 47 6.41 7.44 -6.29
N VAL A 48 5.42 7.02 -7.08
CA VAL A 48 4.86 5.66 -6.95
C VAL A 48 5.90 4.60 -7.27
N LEU A 49 6.68 4.78 -8.32
CA LEU A 49 7.76 3.85 -8.70
C LEU A 49 8.83 3.75 -7.62
N ASP A 50 9.27 4.89 -7.08
CA ASP A 50 10.30 4.92 -6.04
C ASP A 50 9.80 4.27 -4.74
N LEU A 51 8.60 4.61 -4.30
CA LEU A 51 7.97 3.98 -3.13
C LEU A 51 7.77 2.48 -3.32
N HIS A 52 7.29 2.04 -4.48
CA HIS A 52 7.14 0.62 -4.77
C HIS A 52 8.46 -0.12 -4.65
N LYS A 53 9.52 0.42 -5.27
CA LYS A 53 10.86 -0.13 -5.22
C LYS A 53 11.42 -0.18 -3.80
N GLU A 54 11.31 0.91 -3.05
CA GLU A 54 11.87 0.97 -1.69
C GLU A 54 11.11 0.07 -0.71
N LEU A 55 9.78 0.07 -0.77
CA LEU A 55 8.96 -0.76 0.10
C LEU A 55 9.10 -2.26 -0.21
N SER A 56 9.28 -2.63 -1.48
CA SER A 56 9.49 -4.04 -1.86
C SER A 56 10.76 -4.67 -1.27
N LYS A 57 11.70 -3.86 -0.79
CA LYS A 57 12.91 -4.33 -0.08
C LYS A 57 12.62 -4.81 1.35
N ILE A 58 11.48 -4.41 1.94
CA ILE A 58 11.09 -4.86 3.27
C ILE A 58 10.72 -6.35 3.19
N LYS A 59 11.33 -7.16 4.04
CA LYS A 59 11.18 -8.61 3.99
C LYS A 59 9.76 -9.06 4.35
N TYR A 60 9.13 -9.87 3.49
CA TYR A 60 7.84 -10.47 3.79
C TYR A 60 7.91 -11.42 4.98
N ASN A 61 6.97 -11.28 5.93
CA ASN A 61 6.89 -12.14 7.10
C ASN A 61 6.15 -13.44 6.77
N ARG A 62 6.88 -14.55 6.75
CA ARG A 62 6.34 -15.90 6.50
C ARG A 62 6.09 -16.70 7.79
N SER A 63 6.29 -16.07 8.98
CA SER A 63 6.03 -16.72 10.24
C SER A 63 4.53 -16.81 10.55
N SER A 64 4.17 -17.63 11.54
CA SER A 64 2.79 -17.73 12.02
C SER A 64 2.35 -16.48 12.80
N ASN A 65 3.29 -15.75 13.40
CA ASN A 65 3.00 -14.50 14.10
C ASN A 65 3.19 -13.33 13.13
N ILE A 66 2.07 -12.80 12.62
CA ILE A 66 2.04 -11.74 11.62
C ILE A 66 1.41 -10.44 12.11
N GLU A 67 0.93 -10.38 13.35
CA GLU A 67 0.15 -9.23 13.84
C GLU A 67 0.95 -7.92 13.76
N GLU A 68 2.19 -7.93 14.24
CA GLU A 68 3.07 -6.76 14.14
C GLU A 68 3.40 -6.37 12.69
N SER A 69 3.37 -7.33 11.78
CA SER A 69 3.66 -7.12 10.35
C SER A 69 2.48 -6.55 9.55
N ARG A 70 1.31 -6.40 10.20
CA ARG A 70 0.09 -5.83 9.61
C ARG A 70 -0.01 -4.32 9.81
N VAL A 71 0.65 -3.80 10.85
CA VAL A 71 0.53 -2.41 11.28
C VAL A 71 1.81 -1.64 10.99
N ILE A 72 1.68 -0.35 10.66
CA ILE A 72 2.79 0.50 10.24
C ILE A 72 3.91 0.55 11.30
N VAL A 73 3.54 0.71 12.57
CA VAL A 73 4.50 0.79 13.67
C VAL A 73 5.36 -0.48 13.74
N GLY A 74 4.72 -1.66 13.65
CA GLY A 74 5.42 -2.94 13.64
C GLY A 74 6.29 -3.15 12.40
N VAL A 75 5.80 -2.80 11.23
CA VAL A 75 6.56 -2.89 9.98
C VAL A 75 7.83 -2.04 10.05
N LEU A 76 7.74 -0.79 10.49
CA LEU A 76 8.87 0.12 10.52
C LEU A 76 9.88 -0.20 11.63
N ASN A 77 9.42 -0.73 12.77
CA ASN A 77 10.32 -1.14 13.85
C ASN A 77 10.97 -2.52 13.57
N ASN A 78 10.22 -3.50 13.09
CA ASN A 78 10.69 -4.89 12.95
C ASN A 78 11.19 -5.22 11.55
N LYS A 79 10.97 -4.34 10.57
CA LYS A 79 11.36 -4.52 9.16
C LYS A 79 10.87 -5.85 8.56
N LYS A 80 9.68 -6.27 8.97
CA LYS A 80 8.95 -7.42 8.42
C LYS A 80 7.51 -7.00 8.14
N VAL A 81 6.95 -7.49 7.07
CA VAL A 81 5.67 -7.01 6.56
C VAL A 81 4.84 -8.14 5.95
N VAL A 82 3.53 -8.01 5.99
CA VAL A 82 2.57 -8.80 5.18
C VAL A 82 1.79 -7.87 4.25
N CYS A 83 0.92 -8.40 3.42
CA CYS A 83 0.18 -7.62 2.41
C CYS A 83 -0.50 -6.36 2.99
N SER A 84 -1.20 -6.48 4.12
CA SER A 84 -1.84 -5.34 4.78
C SER A 84 -0.84 -4.30 5.28
N GLY A 85 0.33 -4.71 5.75
CA GLY A 85 1.39 -3.81 6.18
C GLY A 85 1.98 -2.99 5.03
N TYR A 86 2.27 -3.62 3.87
CA TYR A 86 2.69 -2.88 2.67
C TYR A 86 1.64 -1.86 2.24
N SER A 87 0.37 -2.32 2.15
CA SER A 87 -0.72 -1.46 1.69
C SER A 87 -0.96 -0.27 2.61
N SER A 88 -0.90 -0.48 3.93
CA SER A 88 -1.08 0.57 4.93
C SER A 88 0.08 1.57 4.90
N LEU A 89 1.32 1.09 4.77
CA LEU A 89 2.49 1.96 4.75
C LEU A 89 2.53 2.83 3.49
N LEU A 90 2.27 2.24 2.30
CA LEU A 90 2.18 3.01 1.05
C LEU A 90 1.10 4.09 1.15
N LYS A 91 -0.09 3.72 1.63
CA LYS A 91 -1.18 4.68 1.83
C LYS A 91 -0.79 5.81 2.78
N ALA A 92 -0.20 5.50 3.92
CA ALA A 92 0.19 6.50 4.92
C ALA A 92 1.21 7.51 4.36
N ILE A 93 2.17 7.05 3.57
CA ILE A 93 3.17 7.94 2.94
C ILE A 93 2.49 8.85 1.90
N ILE A 94 1.66 8.28 1.02
CA ILE A 94 0.96 9.06 -0.02
C ILE A 94 -0.03 10.06 0.60
N ASP A 95 -0.80 9.66 1.62
CA ASP A 95 -1.71 10.57 2.31
C ASP A 95 -0.94 11.74 2.96
N LYS A 96 0.24 11.46 3.49
CA LYS A 96 1.08 12.50 4.14
C LYS A 96 1.80 13.42 3.16
N LEU A 97 2.03 12.97 1.93
CA LEU A 97 2.51 13.84 0.85
C LEU A 97 1.53 14.98 0.56
N ASP A 98 0.23 14.71 0.76
CA ASP A 98 -0.88 15.65 0.55
C ASP A 98 -0.87 16.26 -0.87
N ASP A 99 -0.53 15.45 -1.87
CA ASP A 99 -0.54 15.87 -3.28
C ASP A 99 -1.94 15.64 -3.87
N LYS A 100 -2.51 16.70 -4.46
CA LYS A 100 -3.83 16.64 -5.12
C LYS A 100 -3.86 15.67 -6.32
N ASN A 101 -2.71 15.45 -6.94
CA ASN A 101 -2.53 14.62 -8.13
C ASN A 101 -2.24 13.14 -7.80
N LEU A 102 -2.08 12.81 -6.52
CA LEU A 102 -1.74 11.47 -6.08
C LEU A 102 -2.59 11.08 -4.87
N LYS A 103 -3.36 9.99 -4.99
CA LYS A 103 -4.18 9.45 -3.88
C LYS A 103 -4.04 7.95 -3.81
N CYS A 104 -4.16 7.40 -2.62
CA CYS A 104 -4.02 5.97 -2.39
C CYS A 104 -5.15 5.43 -1.51
N ASP A 105 -5.76 4.35 -1.96
CA ASP A 105 -6.72 3.56 -1.18
C ASP A 105 -6.22 2.14 -1.00
N ILE A 106 -6.73 1.45 0.04
CA ILE A 106 -6.45 0.04 0.29
C ILE A 106 -7.62 -0.80 -0.23
N ILE A 107 -7.31 -1.83 -1.00
CA ILE A 107 -8.28 -2.80 -1.51
C ILE A 107 -8.07 -4.14 -0.84
N GLY A 108 -9.12 -4.69 -0.23
CA GLY A 108 -9.16 -6.06 0.22
C GLY A 108 -9.79 -6.99 -0.81
N CYS A 109 -9.21 -8.16 -1.00
CA CYS A 109 -9.76 -9.22 -1.84
C CYS A 109 -9.67 -10.58 -1.16
N ARG A 110 -10.43 -11.54 -1.68
CA ARG A 110 -10.45 -12.92 -1.21
C ARG A 110 -10.09 -13.85 -2.35
N PHE A 111 -9.24 -14.81 -2.06
CA PHE A 111 -8.91 -15.89 -2.96
C PHE A 111 -9.86 -17.07 -2.76
N TYR A 112 -10.24 -17.72 -3.87
CA TYR A 112 -11.07 -18.91 -3.87
C TYR A 112 -10.38 -20.01 -4.66
N SER A 113 -10.52 -21.26 -4.18
CA SER A 113 -10.12 -22.45 -4.92
C SER A 113 -10.99 -22.67 -6.16
N LYS A 114 -10.59 -23.63 -7.01
CA LYS A 114 -11.41 -24.06 -8.13
C LYS A 114 -12.80 -24.54 -7.69
N ASP A 115 -12.89 -25.15 -6.51
CA ASP A 115 -14.12 -25.65 -5.90
C ASP A 115 -14.89 -24.59 -5.11
N ASN A 116 -14.57 -23.31 -5.35
CA ASN A 116 -15.25 -22.17 -4.74
C ASN A 116 -15.09 -22.05 -3.21
N GLN A 117 -14.10 -22.69 -2.62
CA GLN A 117 -13.76 -22.55 -1.22
C GLN A 117 -12.83 -21.36 -1.00
N ARG A 118 -13.07 -20.55 0.05
CA ARG A 118 -12.17 -19.46 0.42
C ARG A 118 -10.84 -20.03 0.91
N ILE A 119 -9.75 -19.68 0.24
CA ILE A 119 -8.39 -20.14 0.56
C ILE A 119 -7.48 -19.06 1.11
N GLY A 120 -7.88 -17.78 1.08
CA GLY A 120 -7.08 -16.70 1.62
C GLY A 120 -7.69 -15.32 1.45
N GLU A 121 -7.01 -14.36 2.03
CA GLU A 121 -7.28 -12.93 1.87
C GLU A 121 -6.00 -12.22 1.44
N HIS A 122 -6.17 -11.11 0.73
CA HIS A 122 -5.08 -10.28 0.29
C HIS A 122 -5.48 -8.81 0.29
N THR A 123 -4.50 -7.93 0.44
CA THR A 123 -4.67 -6.49 0.31
C THR A 123 -3.60 -5.92 -0.60
N HIS A 124 -3.99 -4.97 -1.43
CA HIS A 124 -3.12 -4.16 -2.25
C HIS A 124 -3.68 -2.73 -2.34
N ASN A 125 -3.07 -1.86 -3.13
CA ASN A 125 -3.48 -0.47 -3.23
C ASN A 125 -4.17 -0.17 -4.57
N LEU A 126 -5.09 0.78 -4.53
CA LEU A 126 -5.60 1.51 -5.67
C LEU A 126 -5.05 2.92 -5.61
N ILE A 127 -4.35 3.34 -6.65
CA ILE A 127 -3.70 4.64 -6.73
C ILE A 127 -4.41 5.45 -7.81
N TYR A 128 -4.91 6.63 -7.45
CA TYR A 128 -5.24 7.66 -8.42
C TYR A 128 -4.01 8.51 -8.69
N ILE A 129 -3.73 8.75 -9.96
CA ILE A 129 -2.62 9.54 -10.42
C ILE A 129 -3.08 10.51 -11.51
N ASN A 130 -2.55 11.72 -11.49
CA ASN A 130 -2.63 12.68 -12.59
C ASN A 130 -1.23 13.25 -12.79
N ASP A 131 -0.54 12.78 -13.81
CA ASP A 131 0.84 13.11 -14.12
C ASP A 131 0.96 13.59 -15.54
N GLU A 132 1.10 14.91 -15.70
CA GLU A 132 1.18 15.56 -17.01
C GLU A 132 2.49 15.25 -17.73
N GLU A 133 3.59 15.06 -16.99
CA GLU A 133 4.92 14.79 -17.55
C GLU A 133 4.94 13.45 -18.29
N TYR A 134 4.30 12.43 -17.72
CA TYR A 134 4.22 11.08 -18.30
C TYR A 134 2.92 10.85 -19.07
N ASN A 135 2.02 11.86 -19.13
CA ASN A 135 0.68 11.74 -19.74
C ASN A 135 -0.11 10.55 -19.17
N ILE A 136 -0.09 10.42 -17.84
CA ILE A 136 -0.76 9.35 -17.10
C ILE A 136 -1.86 9.97 -16.25
N GLN A 137 -3.11 9.51 -16.44
CA GLN A 137 -4.23 9.91 -15.62
C GLN A 137 -5.17 8.73 -15.37
N GLY A 138 -5.59 8.55 -14.13
CA GLY A 138 -6.59 7.55 -13.78
C GLY A 138 -6.26 6.75 -12.55
N TYR A 139 -6.93 5.61 -12.42
CA TYR A 139 -6.75 4.68 -11.32
C TYR A 139 -5.96 3.45 -11.76
N TYR A 140 -4.96 3.10 -10.97
CA TYR A 140 -4.07 1.97 -11.20
C TYR A 140 -3.98 1.11 -9.94
N ALA A 141 -3.90 -0.20 -10.12
CA ALA A 141 -3.61 -1.11 -9.02
C ALA A 141 -2.10 -1.19 -8.78
N CYS A 142 -1.72 -1.34 -7.51
CA CYS A 142 -0.34 -1.48 -7.10
C CYS A 142 -0.25 -2.55 -6.01
N ASP A 143 0.46 -3.64 -6.28
CA ASP A 143 0.63 -4.77 -5.37
C ASP A 143 2.11 -5.02 -5.05
N ILE A 144 2.63 -4.27 -4.09
CA ILE A 144 4.00 -4.40 -3.62
C ILE A 144 4.29 -5.81 -3.12
N THR A 145 3.29 -6.49 -2.53
CA THR A 145 3.45 -7.85 -1.99
C THR A 145 3.81 -8.85 -3.07
N ALA A 146 3.17 -8.74 -4.24
CA ALA A 146 3.42 -9.65 -5.35
C ALA A 146 4.86 -9.51 -5.86
N ASP A 147 5.33 -8.29 -6.03
CA ASP A 147 6.68 -8.01 -6.54
C ASP A 147 7.77 -8.25 -5.49
N ALA A 148 7.53 -7.93 -4.22
CA ALA A 148 8.46 -8.19 -3.11
C ALA A 148 8.75 -9.68 -2.88
N ASN A 149 7.82 -10.56 -3.27
CA ASN A 149 7.96 -12.02 -3.15
C ASN A 149 8.47 -12.69 -4.43
N SER A 150 8.67 -11.93 -5.51
CA SER A 150 9.24 -12.46 -6.75
C SER A 150 10.68 -12.94 -6.52
N SER A 151 10.91 -14.23 -6.81
CA SER A 151 12.23 -14.84 -6.65
C SER A 151 13.20 -14.52 -7.80
N THR A 152 12.72 -13.83 -8.83
CA THR A 152 13.40 -13.78 -10.13
C THR A 152 14.14 -12.48 -10.40
N LYS A 153 13.82 -11.39 -9.72
CA LYS A 153 14.51 -10.10 -9.91
C LYS A 153 14.47 -9.25 -8.65
N PRO A 154 15.57 -8.52 -8.33
CA PRO A 154 15.62 -7.62 -7.16
C PRO A 154 14.65 -6.43 -7.25
N TYR A 155 14.11 -6.13 -8.45
CA TYR A 155 13.16 -5.06 -8.70
C TYR A 155 12.20 -5.51 -9.80
N ASP A 156 11.09 -6.12 -9.39
CA ASP A 156 10.01 -6.47 -10.30
C ASP A 156 8.91 -5.42 -10.17
N PHE A 157 8.52 -4.80 -11.27
CA PHE A 157 7.44 -3.83 -11.36
C PHE A 157 6.22 -4.40 -12.07
N SER A 158 6.13 -5.71 -12.21
CA SER A 158 5.03 -6.38 -12.93
C SER A 158 3.66 -6.08 -12.31
N HIS A 159 3.64 -5.77 -11.00
CA HIS A 159 2.42 -5.45 -10.26
C HIS A 159 2.41 -4.00 -9.74
N CYS A 160 3.22 -3.13 -10.34
CA CYS A 160 3.24 -1.71 -10.09
C CYS A 160 2.45 -0.96 -11.16
N MET A 161 1.44 -0.20 -10.78
CA MET A 161 0.67 0.65 -11.70
C MET A 161 0.04 -0.10 -12.88
N PHE A 162 -0.54 -1.27 -12.64
CA PHE A 162 -1.26 -1.98 -13.68
C PHE A 162 -2.73 -1.51 -13.78
N PRO A 163 -3.33 -1.48 -14.99
CA PRO A 163 -4.69 -0.99 -15.19
C PRO A 163 -5.71 -1.74 -14.33
N VAL A 164 -6.69 -1.01 -13.78
CA VAL A 164 -7.72 -1.61 -12.90
C VAL A 164 -8.52 -2.69 -13.61
N ASN A 165 -8.71 -2.58 -14.93
CA ASN A 165 -9.38 -3.61 -15.73
C ASN A 165 -8.63 -4.94 -15.74
N ASP A 166 -7.31 -4.92 -15.52
CA ASP A 166 -6.47 -6.11 -15.42
C ASP A 166 -6.52 -6.75 -14.02
N LEU A 167 -7.23 -6.14 -13.07
CA LEU A 167 -7.57 -6.80 -11.80
C LEU A 167 -8.32 -8.12 -12.00
N LEU A 168 -8.95 -8.31 -13.14
CA LEU A 168 -9.47 -9.61 -13.60
C LEU A 168 -8.34 -10.64 -13.86
N TYR A 169 -7.09 -10.21 -13.91
CA TYR A 169 -5.92 -11.06 -14.05
C TYR A 169 -5.77 -12.06 -12.90
N TYR A 170 -6.15 -11.68 -11.73
CA TYR A 170 -6.27 -12.60 -10.61
C TYR A 170 -7.56 -13.43 -10.74
N LYS A 171 -7.57 -14.37 -11.68
CA LYS A 171 -8.74 -15.22 -12.03
C LYS A 171 -9.48 -15.87 -10.85
N ASN A 172 -8.85 -15.91 -9.69
CA ASN A 172 -9.38 -16.49 -8.46
C ASN A 172 -9.62 -15.44 -7.35
N MET A 173 -9.53 -14.15 -7.66
CA MET A 173 -9.82 -13.09 -6.72
C MET A 173 -11.26 -12.59 -6.85
N ARG A 174 -11.92 -12.45 -5.72
CA ARG A 174 -13.22 -11.77 -5.63
C ARG A 174 -13.05 -10.54 -4.75
N TYR A 175 -13.30 -9.41 -5.35
CA TYR A 175 -13.33 -8.13 -4.64
C TYR A 175 -14.67 -7.92 -3.97
N SER A 176 -14.71 -7.15 -2.89
CA SER A 176 -15.95 -6.74 -2.27
C SER A 176 -16.84 -6.00 -3.28
N GLN A 177 -18.04 -6.51 -3.54
CA GLN A 177 -18.99 -5.86 -4.46
C GLN A 177 -19.30 -4.41 -4.08
N LYS A 178 -19.22 -4.09 -2.78
CA LYS A 178 -19.44 -2.72 -2.27
C LYS A 178 -18.37 -1.76 -2.76
N PHE A 179 -17.13 -2.22 -2.88
CA PHE A 179 -16.02 -1.42 -3.40
C PHE A 179 -16.21 -1.10 -4.89
N TYR A 180 -16.53 -2.12 -5.69
CA TYR A 180 -16.75 -1.97 -7.12
C TYR A 180 -17.94 -1.08 -7.47
N LYS A 181 -19.06 -1.23 -6.73
CA LYS A 181 -20.27 -0.46 -7.03
C LYS A 181 -20.08 1.03 -6.82
N ASN A 182 -19.33 1.42 -5.80
CA ASN A 182 -19.12 2.84 -5.47
C ASN A 182 -18.04 3.52 -6.33
N ARG A 183 -17.22 2.76 -7.06
CA ARG A 183 -16.11 3.31 -7.86
C ARG A 183 -16.17 2.97 -9.34
N ARG A 184 -16.97 1.99 -9.75
CA ARG A 184 -17.18 1.66 -11.16
C ARG A 184 -17.76 2.87 -11.93
N ASP A 185 -18.62 3.65 -11.29
CA ASP A 185 -19.24 4.83 -11.88
C ASP A 185 -18.26 6.02 -12.02
N SER A 186 -17.13 5.98 -11.29
CA SER A 186 -16.05 6.97 -11.38
C SER A 186 -14.84 6.49 -12.20
N LEU A 187 -14.83 5.23 -12.63
CA LEU A 187 -13.76 4.62 -13.44
C LEU A 187 -14.09 4.56 -14.94
N ILE A 188 -15.30 5.00 -15.31
CA ILE A 188 -15.71 5.11 -16.71
C ILE A 188 -15.41 6.53 -17.18
N VAL A 189 -14.20 6.74 -17.67
CA VAL A 189 -13.88 7.81 -18.62
C VAL A 189 -13.20 7.17 -19.82
#